data_9097bb9b717007fd50ad1f11c408337e
#
_entry.id   9097bb9b717007fd50ad1f11c408337e
#
_cell.length_a   1.000
_cell.length_b   1.000
_cell.length_c   1.000
_cell.angle_alpha   90.00
_cell.angle_beta   90.00
_cell.angle_gamma   90.00
#
_symmetry.space_group_name_H-M   'P 1'
#
loop_
_entity.id
_entity.type
_entity.pdbx_description
1 polymer ?
#
loop_
_entity_poly.entity_id
_entity_poly.type
_entity_poly.pdbx_seq_one_letter_code
_entity_poly.pdbx_strand_id
1 'polypeptide(L)'
;RDRSVSRGLGDVYKRQHKALECMPCIMQAFVKRPEDVERGLDFDRMLYVARRVFEQSNDDTYVVSFSSRTIVYKGMFLVGQLRLFFEDLQSPEYQSAIAIVHSRFSTNTNPSWMRAHPNRFIVHNGEINTIVGNADKMLAREETMESHYLANEFSKVLPVVNPNGSDSARLDNTLEFLVMSGMELPLAVMITIPEPWENDMSVSQKKRDFYQYYATMMEPWDGPASILFSDGDYMGAVLDRNGLRPSRYYITTDDQLILSSEVGVFEIPPEKIVKKDRLRPGRMLLVDTVKGELIDDDVLKEQYASRQPYGEWLYLSLIHI
;
A
#
# COMPACT_ATOMS: atom_id res chain seq x y z
N ARG A 1 25.81 -0.93 -15.13
CA ARG A 1 26.36 -1.19 -13.79
C ARG A 1 26.65 -2.66 -13.59
N ASP A 2 25.98 -3.55 -14.29
CA ASP A 2 26.46 -4.94 -14.50
C ASP A 2 27.89 -4.99 -15.03
N ARG A 3 28.32 -3.96 -15.73
CA ARG A 3 29.70 -3.79 -16.17
C ARG A 3 30.70 -3.61 -15.02
N SER A 4 30.23 -3.33 -13.79
CA SER A 4 31.13 -3.23 -12.63
C SER A 4 31.66 -4.58 -12.17
N VAL A 5 30.87 -5.63 -12.33
CA VAL A 5 31.25 -7.00 -11.97
C VAL A 5 32.33 -7.55 -12.89
N SER A 6 32.34 -7.12 -14.16
CA SER A 6 33.30 -7.58 -15.17
C SER A 6 34.63 -6.83 -15.16
N ARG A 7 34.83 -5.79 -14.38
CA ARG A 7 35.99 -4.90 -14.37
C ARG A 7 37.00 -5.10 -13.24
N GLY A 8 36.81 -6.11 -12.40
CA GLY A 8 37.70 -6.42 -11.30
C GLY A 8 37.45 -5.60 -10.02
N LEU A 9 37.94 -6.13 -8.89
CA LEU A 9 37.70 -5.60 -7.54
C LEU A 9 38.10 -4.13 -7.35
N GLY A 10 39.17 -3.66 -7.97
CA GLY A 10 39.65 -2.27 -7.83
C GLY A 10 38.69 -1.23 -8.43
N ASP A 11 38.01 -1.55 -9.51
CA ASP A 11 36.99 -0.68 -10.13
C ASP A 11 35.66 -0.71 -9.37
N VAL A 12 35.36 -1.82 -8.71
CA VAL A 12 34.18 -1.95 -7.84
C VAL A 12 34.35 -1.05 -6.63
N TYR A 13 35.50 -1.06 -5.96
CA TYR A 13 35.79 -0.19 -4.82
C TYR A 13 35.74 1.30 -5.17
N LYS A 14 36.34 1.71 -6.27
CA LYS A 14 36.29 3.11 -6.73
C LYS A 14 34.88 3.59 -7.05
N ARG A 15 34.06 2.72 -7.58
CA ARG A 15 32.66 3.04 -7.91
C ARG A 15 31.76 2.99 -6.69
N GLN A 16 32.02 2.11 -5.74
CA GLN A 16 31.34 2.12 -4.44
C GLN A 16 31.66 3.43 -3.70
N HIS A 17 32.90 3.89 -3.68
CA HIS A 17 33.27 5.16 -3.07
C HIS A 17 32.56 6.35 -3.73
N LYS A 18 32.53 6.40 -5.05
CA LYS A 18 31.82 7.44 -5.81
C LYS A 18 30.28 7.28 -5.70
N ALA A 19 29.79 6.09 -5.51
CA ALA A 19 28.36 5.83 -5.24
C ALA A 19 27.97 6.26 -3.82
N LEU A 20 28.84 6.08 -2.84
CA LEU A 20 28.66 6.56 -1.46
C LEU A 20 28.64 8.10 -1.39
N GLU A 21 29.33 8.78 -2.30
CA GLU A 21 29.25 10.26 -2.41
C GLU A 21 27.93 10.76 -3.02
N CYS A 22 27.21 9.90 -3.77
CA CYS A 22 26.01 10.25 -4.53
C CYS A 22 24.76 9.48 -4.11
N MET A 23 24.87 8.48 -3.24
CA MET A 23 23.77 7.64 -2.75
C MET A 23 23.38 8.03 -1.33
N PRO A 24 22.09 7.86 -0.96
CA PRO A 24 21.70 8.01 0.43
C PRO A 24 22.42 6.97 1.30
N CYS A 25 22.80 7.37 2.50
CA CYS A 25 23.22 6.44 3.52
C CYS A 25 21.99 5.66 4.01
N ILE A 26 22.04 4.34 3.92
CA ILE A 26 20.94 3.47 4.36
C ILE A 26 21.30 2.92 5.73
N MET A 27 20.37 3.10 6.67
CA MET A 27 20.50 2.60 8.04
C MET A 27 19.27 1.76 8.39
N GLN A 28 19.50 0.69 9.14
CA GLN A 28 18.47 -0.11 9.77
C GLN A 28 18.51 0.12 11.28
N ALA A 29 17.35 0.41 11.86
CA ALA A 29 17.22 0.57 13.30
C ALA A 29 16.27 -0.51 13.85
N PHE A 30 16.77 -1.27 14.82
CA PHE A 30 15.99 -2.27 15.53
C PHE A 30 15.52 -1.72 16.86
N VAL A 31 14.21 -1.65 17.05
CA VAL A 31 13.59 -1.08 18.24
C VAL A 31 12.89 -2.18 19.03
N LYS A 32 13.23 -2.28 20.32
CA LYS A 32 12.57 -3.22 21.21
C LYS A 32 11.16 -2.72 21.53
N ARG A 33 10.17 -3.58 21.35
CA ARG A 33 8.80 -3.28 21.76
C ARG A 33 8.74 -3.11 23.29
N PRO A 34 8.08 -2.05 23.80
CA PRO A 34 7.79 -1.93 25.23
C PRO A 34 6.96 -3.10 25.76
N GLU A 35 7.13 -3.45 27.04
CA GLU A 35 6.47 -4.63 27.62
C GLU A 35 4.96 -4.43 27.80
N ASP A 36 4.53 -3.20 27.99
CA ASP A 36 3.14 -2.75 28.16
C ASP A 36 2.40 -2.49 26.85
N VAL A 37 3.04 -2.67 25.70
CA VAL A 37 2.43 -2.47 24.37
C VAL A 37 2.20 -3.82 23.72
N GLU A 38 1.02 -4.04 23.16
CA GLU A 38 0.69 -5.26 22.45
C GLU A 38 1.44 -5.37 21.11
N ARG A 39 1.64 -6.61 20.64
CA ARG A 39 2.23 -6.85 19.31
C ARG A 39 1.23 -6.47 18.21
N GLY A 40 1.77 -6.16 17.03
CA GLY A 40 0.94 -5.84 15.87
C GLY A 40 0.61 -4.35 15.82
N LEU A 41 -0.66 -4.03 15.59
CA LEU A 41 -1.09 -2.68 15.23
C LEU A 41 -0.82 -1.64 16.34
N ASP A 42 -0.89 -1.99 17.61
CA ASP A 42 -0.62 -1.06 18.70
C ASP A 42 0.85 -0.64 18.73
N PHE A 43 1.74 -1.58 18.54
CA PHE A 43 3.15 -1.25 18.39
C PHE A 43 3.43 -0.47 17.10
N ASP A 44 2.81 -0.83 15.99
CA ASP A 44 2.94 -0.11 14.73
C ASP A 44 2.43 1.34 14.83
N ARG A 45 1.39 1.63 15.63
CA ARG A 45 0.95 3.02 15.92
C ARG A 45 2.03 3.83 16.60
N MET A 46 2.72 3.25 17.59
CA MET A 46 3.85 3.93 18.23
C MET A 46 4.99 4.20 17.25
N LEU A 47 5.32 3.22 16.41
CA LEU A 47 6.33 3.37 15.38
C LEU A 47 5.92 4.42 14.34
N TYR A 48 4.64 4.46 13.96
CA TYR A 48 4.08 5.47 13.07
C TYR A 48 4.26 6.89 13.63
N VAL A 49 3.85 7.13 14.88
CA VAL A 49 4.03 8.43 15.53
C VAL A 49 5.50 8.82 15.63
N ALA A 50 6.36 7.90 16.08
CA ALA A 50 7.79 8.15 16.20
C ALA A 50 8.42 8.51 14.85
N ARG A 51 8.05 7.79 13.79
CA ARG A 51 8.48 8.08 12.43
C ARG A 51 8.03 9.47 11.96
N ARG A 52 6.76 9.83 12.19
CA ARG A 52 6.24 11.13 11.78
C ARG A 52 6.96 12.29 12.48
N VAL A 53 7.20 12.16 13.77
CA VAL A 53 7.99 13.15 14.52
C VAL A 53 9.41 13.26 13.95
N PHE A 54 10.04 12.14 13.64
CA PHE A 54 11.37 12.11 13.06
C PHE A 54 11.42 12.77 11.67
N GLU A 55 10.49 12.41 10.78
CA GLU A 55 10.38 12.96 9.42
C GLU A 55 10.13 14.48 9.42
N GLN A 56 9.40 15.00 10.42
CA GLN A 56 9.15 16.44 10.57
C GLN A 56 10.32 17.22 11.14
N SER A 57 11.25 16.56 11.79
CA SER A 57 12.41 17.18 12.42
C SER A 57 13.62 17.30 11.48
N ASN A 58 13.59 16.64 10.33
CA ASN A 58 14.74 16.53 9.45
C ASN A 58 14.32 16.34 7.97
N ASP A 59 14.70 17.28 7.12
CA ASP A 59 14.40 17.27 5.68
C ASP A 59 15.35 16.39 4.85
N ASP A 60 16.52 16.03 5.38
CA ASP A 60 17.56 15.29 4.67
C ASP A 60 17.39 13.78 4.77
N THR A 61 16.45 13.31 5.59
CA THR A 61 16.23 11.90 5.86
C THR A 61 14.78 11.53 5.64
N TYR A 62 14.53 10.39 5.01
CA TYR A 62 13.19 9.79 4.98
C TYR A 62 13.23 8.35 5.49
N VAL A 63 12.16 7.92 6.12
CA VAL A 63 12.01 6.58 6.65
C VAL A 63 11.28 5.71 5.62
N VAL A 64 11.97 4.73 5.08
CA VAL A 64 11.43 3.83 4.04
C VAL A 64 10.26 3.01 4.57
N SER A 65 10.49 2.34 5.72
CA SER A 65 9.47 1.61 6.49
C SER A 65 9.86 1.58 7.96
N PHE A 66 8.86 1.57 8.83
CA PHE A 66 9.05 1.43 10.27
C PHE A 66 7.84 0.72 10.85
N SER A 67 7.87 -0.59 10.83
CA SER A 67 6.76 -1.47 11.18
C SER A 67 7.29 -2.73 11.87
N SER A 68 6.46 -3.34 12.70
CA SER A 68 6.73 -4.63 13.33
C SER A 68 6.31 -5.82 12.47
N ARG A 69 5.64 -5.57 11.33
CA ARG A 69 5.02 -6.62 10.50
C ARG A 69 5.54 -6.64 9.06
N THR A 70 5.99 -5.51 8.54
CA THR A 70 6.44 -5.37 7.16
C THR A 70 7.80 -4.68 7.06
N ILE A 71 8.54 -5.00 6.03
CA ILE A 71 9.79 -4.32 5.69
C ILE A 71 9.79 -3.96 4.21
N VAL A 72 10.29 -2.78 3.87
CA VAL A 72 10.39 -2.28 2.50
C VAL A 72 11.85 -2.14 2.09
N TYR A 73 12.22 -2.80 1.02
CA TYR A 73 13.50 -2.64 0.34
C TYR A 73 13.27 -1.91 -0.98
N LYS A 74 13.82 -0.73 -1.12
CA LYS A 74 13.66 0.06 -2.34
C LYS A 74 14.86 0.95 -2.63
N GLY A 75 14.92 1.43 -3.88
CA GLY A 75 15.96 2.35 -4.33
C GLY A 75 15.99 2.47 -5.84
N MET A 76 16.97 3.19 -6.35
CA MET A 76 17.20 3.35 -7.78
C MET A 76 18.10 2.22 -8.29
N PHE A 77 17.53 1.03 -8.47
CA PHE A 77 18.23 -0.18 -8.90
C PHE A 77 17.72 -0.69 -10.25
N LEU A 78 18.58 -1.40 -10.97
CA LEU A 78 18.13 -2.40 -11.91
C LEU A 78 17.63 -3.63 -11.13
N VAL A 79 16.69 -4.38 -11.70
CA VAL A 79 16.03 -5.52 -11.00
C VAL A 79 17.05 -6.47 -10.36
N GLY A 80 18.10 -6.87 -11.06
CA GLY A 80 19.13 -7.77 -10.52
C GLY A 80 20.05 -7.16 -9.45
N GLN A 81 20.01 -5.83 -9.24
CA GLN A 81 20.87 -5.16 -8.28
C GLN A 81 20.27 -5.10 -6.87
N LEU A 82 18.94 -5.15 -6.73
CA LEU A 82 18.27 -5.05 -5.44
C LEU A 82 18.78 -6.09 -4.44
N ARG A 83 18.78 -7.34 -4.87
CA ARG A 83 19.23 -8.47 -4.03
C ARG A 83 20.72 -8.40 -3.71
N LEU A 84 21.53 -7.84 -4.61
CA LEU A 84 22.97 -7.68 -4.38
C LEU A 84 23.30 -6.54 -3.43
N PHE A 85 22.42 -5.54 -3.35
CA PHE A 85 22.59 -4.38 -2.51
C PHE A 85 22.11 -4.63 -1.07
N PHE A 86 20.96 -5.28 -0.93
CA PHE A 86 20.42 -5.68 0.38
C PHE A 86 20.78 -7.14 0.65
N GLU A 87 21.80 -7.34 1.47
CA GLU A 87 22.36 -8.67 1.76
C GLU A 87 21.34 -9.58 2.47
N ASP A 88 20.44 -9.01 3.26
CA ASP A 88 19.33 -9.73 3.90
C ASP A 88 18.55 -10.60 2.91
N LEU A 89 18.32 -10.06 1.70
CA LEU A 89 17.59 -10.77 0.63
C LEU A 89 18.35 -11.97 0.04
N GLN A 90 19.62 -12.17 0.42
CA GLN A 90 20.43 -13.29 0.01
C GLN A 90 20.44 -14.41 1.06
N SER A 91 20.04 -14.11 2.29
CA SER A 91 20.02 -15.08 3.37
C SER A 91 18.95 -16.15 3.11
N PRO A 92 19.30 -17.46 3.21
CA PRO A 92 18.32 -18.53 3.13
C PRO A 92 17.35 -18.55 4.32
N GLU A 93 17.67 -17.86 5.42
CA GLU A 93 16.80 -17.72 6.58
C GLU A 93 15.75 -16.63 6.39
N TYR A 94 15.93 -15.75 5.38
CA TYR A 94 14.97 -14.72 5.06
C TYR A 94 13.75 -15.31 4.34
N GLN A 95 12.67 -15.46 5.07
CA GLN A 95 11.42 -16.03 4.58
C GLN A 95 10.27 -15.03 4.78
N SER A 96 9.37 -14.96 3.82
CA SER A 96 8.18 -14.13 3.89
C SER A 96 6.98 -14.85 3.28
N ALA A 97 5.81 -14.74 3.90
CA ALA A 97 4.56 -15.23 3.34
C ALA A 97 4.06 -14.34 2.20
N ILE A 98 4.42 -13.06 2.21
CA ILE A 98 3.96 -12.06 1.24
C ILE A 98 5.17 -11.35 0.62
N ALA A 99 5.18 -11.19 -0.70
CA ALA A 99 6.12 -10.34 -1.40
C ALA A 99 5.39 -9.49 -2.44
N ILE A 100 5.44 -8.17 -2.30
CA ILE A 100 4.89 -7.22 -3.25
C ILE A 100 6.04 -6.45 -3.87
N VAL A 101 6.14 -6.47 -5.21
CA VAL A 101 7.28 -5.91 -5.92
C VAL A 101 6.85 -5.00 -7.08
N HIS A 102 7.67 -3.99 -7.36
CA HIS A 102 7.52 -3.14 -8.54
C HIS A 102 8.90 -2.71 -9.06
N SER A 103 9.12 -2.89 -10.35
CA SER A 103 10.44 -2.66 -10.96
C SER A 103 10.57 -1.30 -11.66
N ARG A 104 9.54 -0.45 -11.63
CA ARG A 104 9.49 0.74 -12.47
C ARG A 104 8.92 1.96 -11.75
N PHE A 105 9.47 3.14 -12.05
CA PHE A 105 8.89 4.43 -11.67
C PHE A 105 7.73 4.81 -12.59
N SER A 106 6.82 5.66 -12.10
CA SER A 106 5.84 6.36 -12.94
C SER A 106 6.55 7.24 -13.97
N THR A 107 6.02 7.30 -15.20
CA THR A 107 6.56 8.12 -16.29
C THR A 107 6.51 9.61 -16.00
N ASN A 108 5.58 10.06 -15.18
CA ASN A 108 5.35 11.47 -14.82
C ASN A 108 6.02 11.87 -13.50
N THR A 109 6.84 10.99 -12.91
CA THR A 109 7.53 11.24 -11.65
C THR A 109 9.03 11.33 -11.88
N ASN A 110 9.68 12.39 -11.41
CA ASN A 110 11.13 12.44 -11.38
C ASN A 110 11.66 11.35 -10.46
N PRO A 111 12.46 10.40 -10.97
CA PRO A 111 12.96 9.29 -10.16
C PRO A 111 13.81 9.78 -9.00
N SER A 112 13.59 9.23 -7.83
CA SER A 112 14.44 9.40 -6.65
C SER A 112 14.35 8.17 -5.76
N TRP A 113 15.30 8.04 -4.84
CA TRP A 113 15.28 6.93 -3.87
C TRP A 113 14.00 6.91 -3.05
N MET A 114 13.54 8.06 -2.60
CA MET A 114 12.32 8.19 -1.83
C MET A 114 11.06 7.79 -2.63
N ARG A 115 11.02 8.14 -3.92
CA ARG A 115 9.87 7.88 -4.80
C ARG A 115 9.87 6.50 -5.44
N ALA A 116 10.88 5.68 -5.20
CA ALA A 116 10.88 4.28 -5.63
C ALA A 116 9.73 3.50 -4.96
N HIS A 117 9.18 2.53 -5.68
CA HIS A 117 8.27 1.54 -5.09
C HIS A 117 9.05 0.40 -4.42
N PRO A 118 8.44 -0.32 -3.48
CA PRO A 118 7.10 -0.11 -2.91
C PRO A 118 7.01 1.12 -2.00
N ASN A 119 5.78 1.57 -1.74
CA ASN A 119 5.47 2.39 -0.58
C ASN A 119 5.31 1.48 0.66
N ARG A 120 4.76 1.97 1.79
CA ARG A 120 4.68 1.18 3.03
C ARG A 120 3.60 0.11 2.98
N PHE A 121 2.45 0.47 2.44
CA PHE A 121 1.28 -0.41 2.32
C PHE A 121 1.02 -0.82 0.89
N ILE A 122 1.40 -0.02 -0.11
CA ILE A 122 0.98 -0.23 -1.49
C ILE A 122 2.13 -0.28 -2.49
N VAL A 123 1.81 -0.96 -3.59
CA VAL A 123 2.47 -0.84 -4.89
C VAL A 123 1.41 -0.40 -5.91
N HIS A 124 1.75 0.58 -6.73
CA HIS A 124 0.83 1.17 -7.69
C HIS A 124 1.42 1.16 -9.10
N ASN A 125 0.70 0.55 -10.02
CA ASN A 125 0.98 0.64 -11.46
C ASN A 125 -0.12 1.48 -12.12
N GLY A 126 0.17 2.74 -12.38
CA GLY A 126 -0.78 3.65 -13.02
C GLY A 126 -0.54 5.11 -12.66
N GLU A 127 -1.62 5.89 -12.67
CA GLU A 127 -1.67 7.30 -12.29
C GLU A 127 -2.98 7.61 -11.57
N ILE A 128 -2.90 8.36 -10.48
CA ILE A 128 -4.07 8.88 -9.77
C ILE A 128 -4.30 10.30 -10.29
N ASN A 129 -5.26 10.46 -11.20
CA ASN A 129 -5.52 11.73 -11.87
C ASN A 129 -6.13 12.80 -10.94
N THR A 130 -6.83 12.37 -9.89
CA THR A 130 -7.48 13.25 -8.91
C THR A 130 -6.58 13.66 -7.76
N ILE A 131 -5.30 13.34 -7.82
CA ILE A 131 -4.32 13.45 -6.72
C ILE A 131 -4.27 14.83 -6.06
N VAL A 132 -4.35 15.91 -6.82
CA VAL A 132 -4.28 17.28 -6.27
C VAL A 132 -5.51 17.54 -5.38
N GLY A 133 -6.71 17.28 -5.91
CA GLY A 133 -7.95 17.46 -5.16
C GLY A 133 -8.05 16.53 -3.94
N ASN A 134 -7.60 15.28 -4.05
CA ASN A 134 -7.59 14.35 -2.92
C ASN A 134 -6.65 14.84 -1.80
N ALA A 135 -5.44 15.28 -2.15
CA ALA A 135 -4.48 15.80 -1.17
C ALA A 135 -4.97 17.08 -0.48
N ASP A 136 -5.51 18.02 -1.26
CA ASP A 136 -6.05 19.28 -0.74
C ASP A 136 -7.23 19.03 0.22
N LYS A 137 -8.11 18.09 -0.11
CA LYS A 137 -9.24 17.72 0.75
C LYS A 137 -8.80 16.96 2.00
N MET A 138 -7.76 16.13 1.91
CA MET A 138 -7.16 15.52 3.10
C MET A 138 -6.61 16.58 4.04
N LEU A 139 -5.87 17.55 3.52
CA LEU A 139 -5.34 18.67 4.30
C LEU A 139 -6.46 19.51 4.94
N ALA A 140 -7.52 19.83 4.17
CA ALA A 140 -8.65 20.60 4.68
C ALA A 140 -9.41 19.90 5.82
N ARG A 141 -9.44 18.57 5.83
CA ARG A 141 -10.09 17.79 6.89
C ARG A 141 -9.28 17.72 8.17
N GLU A 142 -7.98 17.96 8.14
CA GLU A 142 -7.09 17.82 9.31
C GLU A 142 -7.54 18.66 10.49
N GLU A 143 -8.20 19.79 10.26
CA GLU A 143 -8.77 20.65 11.32
C GLU A 143 -9.93 20.01 12.09
N THR A 144 -10.64 19.05 11.46
CA THR A 144 -11.83 18.41 12.03
C THR A 144 -11.66 16.91 12.27
N MET A 145 -10.53 16.35 11.88
CA MET A 145 -10.23 14.94 12.09
C MET A 145 -9.90 14.65 13.55
N GLU A 146 -10.40 13.53 14.02
CA GLU A 146 -10.07 12.97 15.33
C GLU A 146 -9.76 11.48 15.18
N SER A 147 -8.88 10.99 16.02
CA SER A 147 -8.57 9.56 16.09
C SER A 147 -8.47 9.12 17.54
N HIS A 148 -9.37 8.25 17.96
CA HIS A 148 -9.34 7.67 19.30
C HIS A 148 -8.03 6.89 19.56
N TYR A 149 -7.53 6.20 18.55
CA TYR A 149 -6.32 5.38 18.67
C TYR A 149 -5.02 6.18 18.70
N LEU A 150 -5.01 7.38 18.13
CA LEU A 150 -3.86 8.28 18.15
C LEU A 150 -3.95 9.30 19.31
N ALA A 151 -5.16 9.55 19.80
CA ALA A 151 -5.44 10.38 20.97
C ALA A 151 -4.56 11.64 21.05
N ASN A 152 -3.77 11.76 22.12
CA ASN A 152 -2.90 12.92 22.37
C ASN A 152 -1.73 13.03 21.38
N GLU A 153 -1.44 11.99 20.61
CA GLU A 153 -0.36 11.97 19.62
C GLU A 153 -0.82 12.44 18.23
N PHE A 154 -2.13 12.68 18.06
CA PHE A 154 -2.74 13.00 16.76
C PHE A 154 -2.05 14.18 16.05
N SER A 155 -1.79 15.26 16.74
CA SER A 155 -1.13 16.44 16.17
C SER A 155 0.29 16.16 15.66
N LYS A 156 0.96 15.14 16.16
CA LYS A 156 2.32 14.78 15.77
C LYS A 156 2.38 14.08 14.40
N VAL A 157 1.27 13.56 13.92
CA VAL A 157 1.20 12.83 12.63
C VAL A 157 0.77 13.72 11.47
N LEU A 158 0.35 14.95 11.74
CA LEU A 158 -0.05 15.92 10.73
C LEU A 158 1.17 16.65 10.11
N PRO A 159 1.10 17.04 8.82
CA PRO A 159 0.04 16.70 7.87
C PRO A 159 0.06 15.21 7.52
N VAL A 160 -1.10 14.63 7.28
CA VAL A 160 -1.23 13.20 6.91
C VAL A 160 -0.51 12.92 5.59
N VAL A 161 -0.77 13.76 4.60
CA VAL A 161 -0.25 13.61 3.24
C VAL A 161 1.04 14.41 3.07
N ASN A 162 2.11 13.75 2.62
CA ASN A 162 3.33 14.45 2.24
C ASN A 162 3.13 15.21 0.91
N PRO A 163 3.19 16.56 0.91
CA PRO A 163 2.96 17.37 -0.29
C PRO A 163 4.01 17.13 -1.40
N ASN A 164 5.19 16.63 -1.03
CA ASN A 164 6.29 16.33 -1.96
C ASN A 164 6.27 14.88 -2.46
N GLY A 165 5.33 14.06 -1.95
CA GLY A 165 5.17 12.66 -2.34
C GLY A 165 4.65 12.50 -3.78
N SER A 166 4.92 11.33 -4.38
CA SER A 166 4.24 10.92 -5.61
C SER A 166 2.74 10.70 -5.35
N ASP A 167 1.95 10.53 -6.41
CA ASP A 167 0.53 10.19 -6.31
C ASP A 167 0.29 8.96 -5.42
N SER A 168 1.01 7.89 -5.70
CA SER A 168 0.93 6.66 -4.91
C SER A 168 1.42 6.83 -3.47
N ALA A 169 2.46 7.65 -3.23
CA ALA A 169 2.92 7.91 -1.87
C ALA A 169 1.89 8.69 -1.04
N ARG A 170 1.15 9.60 -1.66
CA ARG A 170 0.07 10.34 -0.99
C ARG A 170 -1.12 9.44 -0.66
N LEU A 171 -1.49 8.52 -1.56
CA LEU A 171 -2.49 7.50 -1.26
C LEU A 171 -2.00 6.57 -0.13
N ASP A 172 -0.75 6.13 -0.18
CA ASP A 172 -0.13 5.30 0.86
C ASP A 172 -0.18 5.97 2.23
N ASN A 173 0.13 7.28 2.30
CA ASN A 173 0.01 8.05 3.54
C ASN A 173 -1.43 8.08 4.07
N THR A 174 -2.41 8.25 3.17
CA THR A 174 -3.83 8.25 3.53
C THR A 174 -4.26 6.89 4.07
N LEU A 175 -3.91 5.81 3.39
CA LEU A 175 -4.23 4.44 3.84
C LEU A 175 -3.54 4.11 5.17
N GLU A 176 -2.27 4.46 5.32
CA GLU A 176 -1.54 4.29 6.58
C GLU A 176 -2.24 5.02 7.73
N PHE A 177 -2.61 6.27 7.53
CA PHE A 177 -3.34 7.06 8.53
C PHE A 177 -4.68 6.42 8.91
N LEU A 178 -5.47 5.98 7.94
CA LEU A 178 -6.75 5.31 8.18
C LEU A 178 -6.58 4.02 8.99
N VAL A 179 -5.56 3.21 8.64
CA VAL A 179 -5.26 1.97 9.37
C VAL A 179 -4.78 2.27 10.79
N MET A 180 -3.87 3.22 10.97
CA MET A 180 -3.39 3.61 12.30
C MET A 180 -4.50 4.24 13.16
N SER A 181 -5.52 4.81 12.52
CA SER A 181 -6.75 5.31 13.17
C SER A 181 -7.80 4.23 13.44
N GLY A 182 -7.48 2.95 13.16
CA GLY A 182 -8.31 1.79 13.52
C GLY A 182 -9.16 1.22 12.40
N MET A 183 -9.03 1.71 11.16
CA MET A 183 -9.72 1.14 10.02
C MET A 183 -8.98 -0.10 9.50
N GLU A 184 -9.71 -1.15 9.14
CA GLU A 184 -9.12 -2.31 8.48
C GLU A 184 -8.62 -1.91 7.07
N LEU A 185 -7.44 -2.38 6.68
CA LEU A 185 -6.83 -2.03 5.39
C LEU A 185 -7.73 -2.31 4.18
N PRO A 186 -8.43 -3.47 4.07
CA PRO A 186 -9.36 -3.69 2.95
C PRO A 186 -10.50 -2.65 2.90
N LEU A 187 -11.02 -2.25 4.06
CA LEU A 187 -12.06 -1.20 4.14
C LEU A 187 -11.49 0.16 3.69
N ALA A 188 -10.30 0.53 4.15
CA ALA A 188 -9.63 1.77 3.74
C ALA A 188 -9.42 1.81 2.22
N VAL A 189 -9.03 0.70 1.62
CA VAL A 189 -8.90 0.57 0.16
C VAL A 189 -10.25 0.68 -0.53
N MET A 190 -11.31 0.03 -0.01
CA MET A 190 -12.66 0.10 -0.61
C MET A 190 -13.22 1.51 -0.66
N ILE A 191 -12.99 2.33 0.35
CA ILE A 191 -13.52 3.69 0.39
C ILE A 191 -12.68 4.70 -0.38
N THR A 192 -11.38 4.45 -0.53
CA THR A 192 -10.49 5.31 -1.34
C THR A 192 -10.55 4.96 -2.82
N ILE A 193 -10.76 3.69 -3.17
CA ILE A 193 -10.85 3.20 -4.54
C ILE A 193 -12.16 2.40 -4.70
N PRO A 194 -13.31 3.07 -4.66
CA PRO A 194 -14.60 2.40 -4.70
C PRO A 194 -14.87 1.78 -6.08
N GLU A 195 -15.63 0.69 -6.08
CA GLU A 195 -16.24 0.18 -7.32
C GLU A 195 -17.25 1.20 -7.89
N PRO A 196 -17.60 1.12 -9.17
CA PRO A 196 -18.68 1.92 -9.74
C PRO A 196 -20.02 1.50 -9.09
N TRP A 197 -20.59 2.37 -8.27
CA TRP A 197 -21.79 2.06 -7.49
C TRP A 197 -22.99 2.96 -7.82
N GLU A 198 -22.77 4.19 -8.25
CA GLU A 198 -23.83 5.20 -8.43
C GLU A 198 -24.85 4.80 -9.50
N ASN A 199 -24.37 4.37 -10.67
CA ASN A 199 -25.19 4.08 -11.85
C ASN A 199 -25.30 2.58 -12.16
N ASP A 200 -24.76 1.71 -11.31
CA ASP A 200 -24.81 0.27 -11.51
C ASP A 200 -26.03 -0.31 -10.78
N MET A 201 -27.05 -0.70 -11.55
CA MET A 201 -28.30 -1.27 -11.01
C MET A 201 -28.10 -2.65 -10.36
N SER A 202 -26.97 -3.31 -10.59
CA SER A 202 -26.65 -4.60 -9.97
C SER A 202 -26.13 -4.49 -8.54
N VAL A 203 -25.69 -3.31 -8.12
CA VAL A 203 -25.22 -3.05 -6.76
C VAL A 203 -26.41 -3.02 -5.79
N SER A 204 -26.34 -3.80 -4.70
CA SER A 204 -27.39 -3.86 -3.68
C SER A 204 -27.58 -2.50 -2.98
N GLN A 205 -28.80 -2.25 -2.45
CA GLN A 205 -29.08 -1.01 -1.74
C GLN A 205 -28.14 -0.82 -0.55
N LYS A 206 -27.82 -1.87 0.21
CA LYS A 206 -26.88 -1.81 1.32
C LYS A 206 -25.49 -1.33 0.90
N LYS A 207 -24.98 -1.87 -0.22
CA LYS A 207 -23.68 -1.42 -0.76
C LYS A 207 -23.73 0.04 -1.23
N ARG A 208 -24.87 0.48 -1.84
CA ARG A 208 -25.07 1.89 -2.21
C ARG A 208 -25.03 2.80 -0.99
N ASP A 209 -25.79 2.44 0.05
CA ASP A 209 -25.83 3.21 1.31
C ASP A 209 -24.44 3.28 1.95
N PHE A 210 -23.71 2.17 1.95
CA PHE A 210 -22.33 2.11 2.42
C PHE A 210 -21.42 3.08 1.65
N TYR A 211 -21.37 3.00 0.32
CA TYR A 211 -20.51 3.87 -0.48
C TYR A 211 -20.95 5.33 -0.41
N GLN A 212 -22.24 5.61 -0.40
CA GLN A 212 -22.77 6.96 -0.24
C GLN A 212 -22.40 7.57 1.12
N TYR A 213 -22.47 6.78 2.20
CA TYR A 213 -22.03 7.20 3.52
C TYR A 213 -20.56 7.57 3.53
N TYR A 214 -19.69 6.70 3.03
CA TYR A 214 -18.25 6.98 3.00
C TYR A 214 -17.87 8.08 1.99
N ALA A 215 -18.63 8.29 0.94
CA ALA A 215 -18.43 9.40 0.01
C ALA A 215 -18.63 10.80 0.64
N THR A 216 -19.32 10.87 1.80
CA THR A 216 -19.39 12.11 2.57
C THR A 216 -18.10 12.43 3.32
N MET A 217 -17.24 11.44 3.54
CA MET A 217 -16.00 11.55 4.31
C MET A 217 -14.73 11.42 3.47
N MET A 218 -14.79 10.67 2.37
CA MET A 218 -13.63 10.39 1.52
C MET A 218 -14.01 10.45 0.04
N GLU A 219 -13.31 11.27 -0.71
CA GLU A 219 -13.44 11.30 -2.17
C GLU A 219 -12.71 10.12 -2.80
N PRO A 220 -13.23 9.58 -3.92
CA PRO A 220 -12.53 8.58 -4.70
C PRO A 220 -11.15 9.07 -5.15
N TRP A 221 -10.14 8.22 -5.02
CA TRP A 221 -8.83 8.39 -5.62
C TRP A 221 -8.86 7.70 -6.99
N ASP A 222 -9.04 8.47 -8.05
CA ASP A 222 -9.41 7.97 -9.37
C ASP A 222 -8.30 8.18 -10.40
N GLY A 223 -8.17 7.21 -11.29
CA GLY A 223 -7.22 7.15 -12.38
C GLY A 223 -6.97 5.72 -12.83
N PRO A 224 -6.28 5.51 -13.96
CA PRO A 224 -5.95 4.16 -14.44
C PRO A 224 -4.95 3.49 -13.48
N ALA A 225 -5.42 2.63 -12.61
CA ALA A 225 -4.65 2.08 -11.51
C ALA A 225 -4.81 0.57 -11.33
N SER A 226 -3.68 -0.10 -11.09
CA SER A 226 -3.61 -1.43 -10.47
C SER A 226 -2.82 -1.27 -9.17
N ILE A 227 -3.49 -1.51 -8.06
CA ILE A 227 -2.94 -1.29 -6.72
C ILE A 227 -2.89 -2.63 -6.00
N LEU A 228 -1.70 -2.99 -5.54
CA LEU A 228 -1.48 -4.10 -4.63
C LEU A 228 -1.22 -3.51 -3.25
N PHE A 229 -1.73 -4.15 -2.21
CA PHE A 229 -1.58 -3.67 -0.84
C PHE A 229 -1.36 -4.81 0.15
N SER A 230 -0.68 -4.49 1.25
CA SER A 230 -0.48 -5.42 2.36
C SER A 230 -0.20 -4.67 3.65
N ASP A 231 -0.64 -5.25 4.76
CA ASP A 231 -0.29 -4.83 6.12
C ASP A 231 0.55 -5.89 6.86
N GLY A 232 0.95 -6.95 6.15
CA GLY A 232 1.70 -8.07 6.69
C GLY A 232 0.85 -9.32 6.96
N ASP A 233 -0.44 -9.16 7.24
CA ASP A 233 -1.40 -10.26 7.44
C ASP A 233 -2.27 -10.47 6.21
N TYR A 234 -2.70 -9.38 5.58
CA TYR A 234 -3.45 -9.40 4.33
C TYR A 234 -2.57 -9.06 3.14
N MET A 235 -2.83 -9.71 2.02
CA MET A 235 -2.36 -9.32 0.70
C MET A 235 -3.58 -9.10 -0.19
N GLY A 236 -3.70 -7.93 -0.77
CA GLY A 236 -4.81 -7.61 -1.64
C GLY A 236 -4.38 -6.92 -2.93
N ALA A 237 -5.29 -6.94 -3.89
CA ALA A 237 -5.16 -6.20 -5.14
C ALA A 237 -6.51 -5.66 -5.59
N VAL A 238 -6.50 -4.45 -6.12
CA VAL A 238 -7.68 -3.79 -6.67
C VAL A 238 -7.34 -3.08 -7.97
N LEU A 239 -8.26 -3.11 -8.93
CA LEU A 239 -8.22 -2.28 -10.11
C LEU A 239 -9.14 -1.07 -9.94
N ASP A 240 -8.79 0.01 -10.64
CA ASP A 240 -9.70 1.15 -10.81
C ASP A 240 -11.04 0.71 -11.41
N ARG A 241 -12.05 1.59 -11.32
CA ARG A 241 -13.41 1.32 -11.80
C ARG A 241 -13.49 0.94 -13.28
N ASN A 242 -12.54 1.34 -14.11
CA ASN A 242 -12.48 1.03 -15.54
C ASN A 242 -11.62 -0.21 -15.85
N GLY A 243 -10.73 -0.61 -14.93
CA GLY A 243 -9.85 -1.75 -15.09
C GLY A 243 -8.89 -1.64 -16.27
N LEU A 244 -8.34 -0.44 -16.49
CA LEU A 244 -7.49 -0.16 -17.65
C LEU A 244 -6.13 -0.86 -17.59
N ARG A 245 -5.67 -1.20 -16.39
CA ARG A 245 -4.40 -1.92 -16.20
C ARG A 245 -4.63 -3.43 -16.20
N PRO A 246 -3.79 -4.21 -16.89
CA PRO A 246 -3.87 -5.67 -16.82
C PRO A 246 -3.45 -6.16 -15.42
N SER A 247 -4.15 -7.17 -14.94
CA SER A 247 -3.79 -7.88 -13.72
C SER A 247 -4.33 -9.30 -13.79
N ARG A 248 -3.42 -10.26 -13.72
CA ARG A 248 -3.73 -11.69 -13.82
C ARG A 248 -3.14 -12.44 -12.65
N TYR A 249 -3.84 -13.48 -12.21
CA TYR A 249 -3.33 -14.29 -11.12
C TYR A 249 -3.45 -15.78 -11.40
N TYR A 250 -2.59 -16.53 -10.73
CA TYR A 250 -2.57 -17.98 -10.70
C TYR A 250 -2.67 -18.44 -9.25
N ILE A 251 -3.38 -19.53 -9.05
CA ILE A 251 -3.36 -20.30 -7.80
C ILE A 251 -2.75 -21.65 -8.14
N THR A 252 -1.77 -22.09 -7.34
CA THR A 252 -1.05 -23.34 -7.58
C THR A 252 -1.48 -24.43 -6.60
N THR A 253 -1.11 -25.67 -6.92
CA THR A 253 -1.31 -26.83 -6.02
C THR A 253 -0.53 -26.76 -4.72
N ASP A 254 0.48 -25.87 -4.68
CA ASP A 254 1.33 -25.63 -3.51
C ASP A 254 0.79 -24.44 -2.67
N ASP A 255 -0.50 -24.06 -2.87
CA ASP A 255 -1.20 -22.96 -2.19
C ASP A 255 -0.53 -21.58 -2.36
N GLN A 256 0.14 -21.37 -3.50
CA GLN A 256 0.70 -20.06 -3.84
C GLN A 256 -0.26 -19.27 -4.70
N LEU A 257 -0.48 -18.01 -4.36
CA LEU A 257 -1.15 -17.04 -5.21
C LEU A 257 -0.10 -16.10 -5.82
N ILE A 258 -0.06 -16.05 -7.15
CA ILE A 258 0.87 -15.22 -7.92
C ILE A 258 0.05 -14.27 -8.78
N LEU A 259 0.13 -12.97 -8.49
CA LEU A 259 -0.54 -11.92 -9.24
C LEU A 259 0.50 -11.05 -9.94
N SER A 260 0.28 -10.75 -11.21
CA SER A 260 1.19 -9.92 -12.01
C SER A 260 0.44 -9.14 -13.09
N SER A 261 0.98 -7.98 -13.46
CA SER A 261 0.53 -7.21 -14.63
C SER A 261 0.88 -7.90 -15.95
N GLU A 262 1.89 -8.76 -15.95
CA GLU A 262 2.39 -9.48 -17.14
C GLU A 262 2.20 -10.98 -16.99
N VAL A 263 1.94 -11.66 -18.10
CA VAL A 263 1.90 -13.13 -18.17
C VAL A 263 3.32 -13.67 -18.29
N GLY A 264 3.61 -14.80 -17.63
CA GLY A 264 4.89 -15.47 -17.77
C GLY A 264 6.04 -14.86 -16.96
N VAL A 265 5.73 -14.10 -15.92
CA VAL A 265 6.72 -13.59 -14.95
C VAL A 265 7.40 -14.75 -14.21
N PHE A 266 6.68 -15.83 -13.99
CA PHE A 266 7.18 -17.08 -13.45
C PHE A 266 6.88 -18.22 -14.40
N GLU A 267 7.84 -19.10 -14.58
CA GLU A 267 7.63 -20.39 -15.25
C GLU A 267 6.97 -21.37 -14.29
N ILE A 268 5.64 -21.48 -14.39
CA ILE A 268 4.86 -22.40 -13.56
C ILE A 268 4.44 -23.57 -14.44
N PRO A 269 4.82 -24.83 -14.10
CA PRO A 269 4.38 -26.00 -14.82
C PRO A 269 2.84 -26.04 -14.88
N PRO A 270 2.23 -26.30 -16.06
CA PRO A 270 0.78 -26.28 -16.23
C PRO A 270 0.02 -27.18 -15.25
N GLU A 271 0.60 -28.31 -14.88
CA GLU A 271 0.05 -29.28 -13.94
C GLU A 271 -0.02 -28.77 -12.50
N LYS A 272 0.76 -27.75 -12.17
CA LYS A 272 0.72 -27.10 -10.85
C LYS A 272 -0.32 -26.00 -10.75
N ILE A 273 -0.97 -25.62 -11.84
CA ILE A 273 -1.92 -24.50 -11.85
C ILE A 273 -3.32 -25.02 -11.59
N VAL A 274 -3.88 -24.65 -10.44
CA VAL A 274 -5.27 -24.96 -10.06
C VAL A 274 -6.23 -23.96 -10.68
N LYS A 275 -5.88 -22.67 -10.67
CA LYS A 275 -6.73 -21.61 -11.21
C LYS A 275 -5.92 -20.55 -11.94
N LYS A 276 -6.43 -20.10 -13.07
CA LYS A 276 -5.98 -18.89 -13.80
C LYS A 276 -7.16 -17.95 -13.93
N ASP A 277 -6.96 -16.72 -13.55
CA ASP A 277 -8.02 -15.73 -13.72
C ASP A 277 -7.40 -14.33 -13.87
N ARG A 278 -8.24 -13.34 -14.10
CA ARG A 278 -7.88 -11.94 -14.14
C ARG A 278 -8.64 -11.17 -13.06
N LEU A 279 -8.01 -10.17 -12.50
CA LEU A 279 -8.69 -9.20 -11.67
C LEU A 279 -9.62 -8.36 -12.57
N ARG A 280 -10.84 -8.14 -12.12
CA ARG A 280 -11.87 -7.40 -12.87
C ARG A 280 -11.94 -5.97 -12.37
N PRO A 281 -12.42 -5.01 -13.21
CA PRO A 281 -12.65 -3.64 -12.79
C PRO A 281 -13.47 -3.54 -11.51
N GLY A 282 -13.05 -2.67 -10.59
CA GLY A 282 -13.74 -2.46 -9.32
C GLY A 282 -13.77 -3.66 -8.37
N ARG A 283 -13.14 -4.79 -8.71
CA ARG A 283 -13.07 -5.99 -7.86
C ARG A 283 -11.78 -6.03 -7.07
N MET A 284 -11.89 -6.53 -5.85
CA MET A 284 -10.76 -6.77 -4.95
C MET A 284 -10.43 -8.26 -4.91
N LEU A 285 -9.17 -8.60 -5.05
CA LEU A 285 -8.62 -9.89 -4.68
C LEU A 285 -8.02 -9.72 -3.28
N LEU A 286 -8.42 -10.53 -2.33
CA LEU A 286 -7.93 -10.45 -0.95
C LEU A 286 -7.57 -11.83 -0.42
N VAL A 287 -6.37 -11.95 0.13
CA VAL A 287 -5.88 -13.15 0.81
C VAL A 287 -5.60 -12.81 2.26
N ASP A 288 -6.18 -13.58 3.16
CA ASP A 288 -5.81 -13.63 4.58
C ASP A 288 -4.72 -14.70 4.74
N THR A 289 -3.48 -14.29 4.91
CA THR A 289 -2.35 -15.23 5.01
C THR A 289 -2.25 -15.91 6.36
N VAL A 290 -2.88 -15.34 7.39
CA VAL A 290 -2.94 -15.94 8.72
C VAL A 290 -3.88 -17.15 8.73
N LYS A 291 -5.03 -17.01 8.03
CA LYS A 291 -6.01 -18.09 7.89
C LYS A 291 -5.76 -19.00 6.69
N GLY A 292 -4.95 -18.54 5.71
CA GLY A 292 -4.75 -19.22 4.45
C GLY A 292 -5.98 -19.21 3.55
N GLU A 293 -6.75 -18.12 3.55
CA GLU A 293 -8.02 -18.01 2.87
C GLU A 293 -8.00 -16.95 1.76
N LEU A 294 -8.54 -17.30 0.60
CA LEU A 294 -8.89 -16.34 -0.43
C LEU A 294 -10.32 -15.84 -0.17
N ILE A 295 -10.44 -14.55 0.13
CA ILE A 295 -11.72 -13.94 0.48
C ILE A 295 -12.40 -13.46 -0.80
N ASP A 296 -13.65 -13.88 -1.00
CA ASP A 296 -14.46 -13.46 -2.13
C ASP A 296 -14.87 -11.99 -2.02
N ASP A 297 -14.75 -11.23 -3.11
CA ASP A 297 -15.03 -9.81 -3.17
C ASP A 297 -16.47 -9.46 -2.80
N ASP A 298 -17.45 -10.22 -3.29
CA ASP A 298 -18.87 -9.94 -3.00
C ASP A 298 -19.20 -10.23 -1.53
N VAL A 299 -18.60 -11.28 -0.96
CA VAL A 299 -18.74 -11.62 0.46
C VAL A 299 -18.12 -10.53 1.33
N LEU A 300 -16.90 -10.10 1.00
CA LEU A 300 -16.19 -9.03 1.72
C LEU A 300 -17.01 -7.72 1.72
N LYS A 301 -17.43 -7.29 0.55
CA LYS A 301 -18.17 -6.04 0.39
C LYS A 301 -19.54 -6.07 1.06
N GLU A 302 -20.25 -7.18 0.97
CA GLU A 302 -21.53 -7.34 1.68
C GLU A 302 -21.34 -7.36 3.19
N GLN A 303 -20.28 -7.98 3.67
CA GLN A 303 -19.93 -7.95 5.10
C GLN A 303 -19.71 -6.53 5.60
N TYR A 304 -18.92 -5.71 4.90
CA TYR A 304 -18.69 -4.31 5.27
C TYR A 304 -19.97 -3.47 5.15
N ALA A 305 -20.73 -3.66 4.07
CA ALA A 305 -21.98 -2.92 3.86
C ALA A 305 -23.08 -3.26 4.87
N SER A 306 -22.97 -4.40 5.54
CA SER A 306 -23.95 -4.84 6.55
C SER A 306 -23.49 -4.58 8.00
N ARG A 307 -22.29 -4.04 8.21
CA ARG A 307 -21.75 -3.80 9.58
C ARG A 307 -22.52 -2.74 10.35
N GLN A 308 -23.05 -1.75 9.64
CA GLN A 308 -23.71 -0.59 10.25
C GLN A 308 -24.98 -0.25 9.45
N PRO A 309 -25.94 0.45 10.06
CA PRO A 309 -27.17 0.89 9.40
C PRO A 309 -26.94 2.18 8.58
N TYR A 310 -26.05 2.11 7.58
CA TYR A 310 -25.62 3.30 6.81
C TYR A 310 -26.77 4.05 6.16
N GLY A 311 -27.80 3.33 5.67
CA GLY A 311 -28.98 3.95 5.08
C GLY A 311 -29.79 4.76 6.10
N GLU A 312 -29.92 4.29 7.34
CA GLU A 312 -30.56 5.04 8.42
C GLU A 312 -29.78 6.30 8.77
N TRP A 313 -28.44 6.19 8.85
CA TRP A 313 -27.59 7.34 9.14
C TRP A 313 -27.67 8.40 8.05
N LEU A 314 -27.66 8.00 6.78
CA LEU A 314 -27.84 8.92 5.66
C LEU A 314 -29.20 9.61 5.70
N TYR A 315 -30.27 8.85 5.98
CA TYR A 315 -31.63 9.41 6.10
C TYR A 315 -31.71 10.45 7.22
N LEU A 316 -31.18 10.15 8.40
CA LEU A 316 -31.16 11.07 9.53
C LEU A 316 -30.34 12.32 9.26
N SER A 317 -29.22 12.20 8.55
CA SER A 317 -28.36 13.34 8.18
C SER A 317 -29.01 14.25 7.15
N LEU A 318 -29.76 13.69 6.18
CA LEU A 318 -30.42 14.46 5.12
C LEU A 318 -31.67 15.22 5.59
N ILE A 319 -32.28 14.84 6.73
CA ILE A 319 -33.43 15.56 7.28
C ILE A 319 -33.03 16.90 7.92
N HIS A 320 -31.74 17.05 8.26
CA HIS A 320 -31.23 18.24 8.94
C HIS A 320 -30.51 19.22 8.00
N ILE A 321 -30.50 18.96 6.70
CA ILE A 321 -30.04 19.86 5.65
C ILE A 321 -31.27 20.47 4.97
#